data_39de5b8cc0b8f2bb1848b11b10c8baa2
#
_entry.id   39de5b8cc0b8f2bb1848b11b10c8baa2
#
_cell.length_a   1.000
_cell.length_b   1.000
_cell.length_c   1.000
_cell.angle_alpha   90.00
_cell.angle_beta   90.00
_cell.angle_gamma   90.00
#
_symmetry.space_group_name_H-M   'P 1'
#
loop_
_entity.id
_entity.type
_entity.pdbx_description
1 polymer ?
#
loop_
_entity_poly.entity_id
_entity_poly.type
_entity_poly.pdbx_seq_one_letter_code
_entity_poly.pdbx_strand_id
1 'polypeptide(L)'
;MEAGKDVQRFGSMLVETGRLIDPELTMMDGIIGHEGNGPSGGDPRNLGVLAAAPNVFALDRAMVKVLGVDPMVVPTVAQSMRLGVCPPWEDLTFPLMSPEELRVEDWKLPEALQPIDFGMPRVVRSTFNHLYIRFIKEPIAAYSGR
;
A
#
# COMPACT_ATOMS: atom_id res chain seq x y z
N MET A 1 9.24 13.33 -13.29
CA MET A 1 8.45 12.34 -14.05
C MET A 1 9.17 11.00 -14.30
N GLU A 2 10.47 10.89 -14.02
CA GLU A 2 11.21 9.62 -14.17
C GLU A 2 11.10 8.68 -12.97
N ALA A 3 10.83 9.20 -11.77
CA ALA A 3 10.79 8.39 -10.54
C ALA A 3 9.70 7.28 -10.54
N GLY A 4 8.60 7.47 -11.27
CA GLY A 4 7.55 6.45 -11.36
C GLY A 4 7.89 5.26 -12.26
N LYS A 5 8.91 5.39 -13.11
CA LYS A 5 9.42 4.31 -13.97
C LYS A 5 10.53 3.50 -13.28
N ASP A 6 11.16 4.10 -12.27
CA ASP A 6 12.16 3.48 -11.43
C ASP A 6 11.54 3.11 -10.08
N VAL A 7 11.17 1.85 -9.96
CA VAL A 7 10.49 1.30 -8.78
C VAL A 7 11.32 1.49 -7.50
N GLN A 8 12.65 1.40 -7.59
CA GLN A 8 13.53 1.58 -6.44
C GLN A 8 13.57 3.03 -5.99
N ARG A 9 13.67 3.97 -6.94
CA ARG A 9 13.64 5.40 -6.66
C ARG A 9 12.30 5.84 -6.09
N PHE A 10 11.20 5.27 -6.60
CA PHE A 10 9.86 5.50 -6.06
C PHE A 10 9.73 4.96 -4.63
N GLY A 11 10.21 3.73 -4.37
CA GLY A 11 10.26 3.15 -3.02
C GLY A 11 11.08 4.00 -2.05
N SER A 12 12.25 4.51 -2.47
CA SER A 12 13.07 5.41 -1.65
C SER A 12 12.35 6.72 -1.31
N MET A 13 11.65 7.31 -2.29
CA MET A 13 10.88 8.54 -2.08
C MET A 13 9.77 8.33 -1.04
N LEU A 14 9.07 7.19 -1.09
CA LEU A 14 8.03 6.87 -0.10
C LEU A 14 8.60 6.64 1.30
N VAL A 15 9.74 5.95 1.39
CA VAL A 15 10.44 5.73 2.67
C VAL A 15 10.90 7.06 3.27
N GLU A 16 11.50 7.95 2.49
CA GLU A 16 11.90 9.27 2.98
C GLU A 16 10.69 10.11 3.40
N THR A 17 9.57 10.00 2.70
CA THR A 17 8.31 10.65 3.10
C THR A 17 7.83 10.13 4.46
N GLY A 18 7.84 8.80 4.67
CA GLY A 18 7.49 8.19 5.95
C GLY A 18 8.40 8.65 7.10
N ARG A 19 9.70 8.78 6.83
CA ARG A 19 10.67 9.33 7.80
C ARG A 19 10.41 10.78 8.16
N LEU A 20 10.02 11.61 7.20
CA LEU A 20 9.71 13.02 7.43
C LEU A 20 8.42 13.22 8.23
N ILE A 21 7.43 12.34 8.04
CA ILE A 21 6.18 12.39 8.80
C ILE A 21 6.40 11.90 10.23
N ASP A 22 7.25 10.89 10.41
CA ASP A 22 7.63 10.28 11.70
C ASP A 22 6.43 10.07 12.65
N PRO A 23 5.45 9.23 12.26
CA PRO A 23 4.24 9.06 13.04
C PRO A 23 4.52 8.35 14.37
N GLU A 24 3.95 8.83 15.47
CA GLU A 24 4.08 8.20 16.79
C GLU A 24 3.40 6.81 16.83
N LEU A 25 2.35 6.63 16.03
CA LEU A 25 1.62 5.37 15.91
C LEU A 25 1.14 5.20 14.46
N THR A 26 1.41 4.04 13.91
CA THR A 26 0.88 3.59 12.63
C THR A 26 -0.07 2.43 12.86
N MET A 27 -1.23 2.49 12.25
CA MET A 27 -2.23 1.42 12.28
C MET A 27 -2.53 0.94 10.87
N MET A 28 -2.76 -0.35 10.74
CA MET A 28 -3.14 -0.98 9.48
C MET A 28 -4.42 -1.78 9.68
N ASP A 29 -5.39 -1.51 8.82
CA ASP A 29 -6.57 -2.35 8.64
C ASP A 29 -6.29 -3.38 7.55
N GLY A 30 -6.14 -4.61 7.95
CA GLY A 30 -5.97 -5.79 7.11
C GLY A 30 -7.11 -6.79 7.29
N ILE A 31 -8.32 -6.33 7.63
CA ILE A 31 -9.48 -7.23 7.73
C ILE A 31 -9.78 -7.85 6.37
N ILE A 32 -9.79 -7.03 5.33
CA ILE A 32 -9.93 -7.48 3.94
C ILE A 32 -8.75 -6.91 3.13
N GLY A 33 -7.89 -7.79 2.64
CA GLY A 33 -6.85 -7.45 1.67
C GLY A 33 -7.34 -7.63 0.23
N HIS A 34 -6.64 -7.01 -0.73
CA HIS A 34 -6.84 -7.28 -2.16
C HIS A 34 -5.57 -7.93 -2.73
N GLU A 35 -5.68 -9.19 -3.11
CA GLU A 35 -4.58 -9.91 -3.75
C GLU A 35 -4.59 -9.75 -5.27
N GLY A 36 -3.46 -10.06 -5.93
CA GLY A 36 -3.31 -9.90 -7.38
C GLY A 36 -3.17 -8.44 -7.81
N ASN A 37 -3.91 -8.03 -8.82
CA ASN A 37 -3.82 -6.70 -9.44
C ASN A 37 -4.65 -5.62 -8.69
N GLY A 38 -4.57 -5.60 -7.35
CA GLY A 38 -5.21 -4.55 -6.55
C GLY A 38 -4.68 -3.13 -6.85
N PRO A 39 -5.31 -2.09 -6.30
CA PRO A 39 -6.52 -2.13 -5.49
C PRO A 39 -7.81 -2.24 -6.30
N SER A 40 -7.82 -1.82 -7.57
CA SER A 40 -9.06 -1.72 -8.37
C SER A 40 -9.42 -2.99 -9.14
N GLY A 41 -8.46 -3.89 -9.34
CA GLY A 41 -8.63 -5.13 -10.10
C GLY A 41 -8.19 -6.38 -9.33
N GLY A 42 -7.96 -6.26 -8.03
CA GLY A 42 -7.59 -7.40 -7.19
C GLY A 42 -8.80 -8.13 -6.62
N ASP A 43 -8.61 -9.37 -6.24
CA ASP A 43 -9.61 -10.19 -5.58
C ASP A 43 -9.63 -9.90 -4.07
N PRO A 44 -10.79 -9.65 -3.45
CA PRO A 44 -10.87 -9.45 -2.02
C PRO A 44 -10.59 -10.75 -1.27
N ARG A 45 -9.72 -10.69 -0.26
CA ARG A 45 -9.39 -11.81 0.61
C ARG A 45 -9.52 -11.40 2.08
N ASN A 46 -10.25 -12.18 2.84
CA ASN A 46 -10.38 -11.96 4.27
C ASN A 46 -9.09 -12.40 4.98
N LEU A 47 -8.37 -11.46 5.58
CA LEU A 47 -7.18 -11.71 6.40
C LEU A 47 -7.50 -11.65 7.89
N GLY A 48 -8.49 -10.83 8.29
CA GLY A 48 -8.92 -10.68 9.67
C GLY A 48 -7.87 -10.07 10.61
N VAL A 49 -6.94 -9.27 10.08
CA VAL A 49 -5.80 -8.73 10.83
C VAL A 49 -5.97 -7.24 11.05
N LEU A 50 -5.83 -6.80 12.30
CA LEU A 50 -5.54 -5.41 12.66
C LEU A 50 -4.14 -5.36 13.27
N ALA A 51 -3.30 -4.45 12.82
CA ALA A 51 -1.95 -4.31 13.30
C ALA A 51 -1.62 -2.85 13.63
N ALA A 52 -0.75 -2.63 14.61
CA ALA A 52 -0.27 -1.32 14.97
C ALA A 52 1.17 -1.39 15.45
N ALA A 53 1.95 -0.35 15.14
CA ALA A 53 3.32 -0.22 15.60
C ALA A 53 3.74 1.26 15.66
N PRO A 54 4.69 1.63 16.52
CA PRO A 54 5.26 2.96 16.53
C PRO A 54 6.17 3.22 15.31
N ASN A 55 6.70 2.17 14.69
CA ASN A 55 7.54 2.29 13.50
C ASN A 55 6.80 1.74 12.27
N VAL A 56 6.50 2.61 11.31
CA VAL A 56 5.78 2.26 10.08
C VAL A 56 6.50 1.18 9.26
N PHE A 57 7.82 1.21 9.22
CA PHE A 57 8.61 0.26 8.43
C PHE A 57 8.66 -1.13 9.08
N ALA A 58 8.63 -1.17 10.42
CA ALA A 58 8.49 -2.42 11.17
C ALA A 58 7.11 -3.05 10.92
N LEU A 59 6.05 -2.24 10.90
CA LEU A 59 4.70 -2.69 10.59
C LEU A 59 4.61 -3.29 9.18
N ASP A 60 5.11 -2.58 8.17
CA ASP A 60 5.14 -3.06 6.79
C ASP A 60 5.90 -4.38 6.67
N ARG A 61 7.08 -4.49 7.33
CA ARG A 61 7.88 -5.71 7.32
C ARG A 61 7.16 -6.89 7.98
N ALA A 62 6.48 -6.64 9.10
CA ALA A 62 5.69 -7.66 9.78
C ALA A 62 4.55 -8.16 8.90
N MET A 63 3.85 -7.24 8.21
CA MET A 63 2.77 -7.62 7.31
C MET A 63 3.22 -8.38 6.08
N VAL A 64 4.34 -8.03 5.50
CA VAL A 64 4.96 -8.81 4.41
C VAL A 64 5.26 -10.24 4.85
N LYS A 65 5.68 -10.41 6.12
CA LYS A 65 5.89 -11.74 6.72
C LYS A 65 4.57 -12.51 6.92
N VAL A 66 3.50 -11.83 7.38
CA VAL A 66 2.14 -12.41 7.48
C VAL A 66 1.67 -12.91 6.12
N LEU A 67 1.90 -12.14 5.05
CA LEU A 67 1.51 -12.53 3.69
C LEU A 67 2.42 -13.60 3.07
N GLY A 68 3.49 -14.00 3.74
CA GLY A 68 4.45 -14.98 3.22
C GLY A 68 5.24 -14.50 2.01
N VAL A 69 5.35 -13.18 1.84
CA VAL A 69 6.04 -12.54 0.70
C VAL A 69 7.50 -12.27 1.06
N ASP A 70 8.40 -12.39 0.08
CA ASP A 70 9.79 -11.95 0.25
C ASP A 70 9.83 -10.42 0.40
N PRO A 71 10.37 -9.88 1.53
CA PRO A 71 10.45 -8.44 1.74
C PRO A 71 11.22 -7.70 0.64
N MET A 72 12.11 -8.38 -0.08
CA MET A 72 12.91 -7.77 -1.13
C MET A 72 12.12 -7.50 -2.42
N VAL A 73 10.97 -8.14 -2.62
CA VAL A 73 10.10 -7.86 -3.77
C VAL A 73 9.15 -6.69 -3.54
N VAL A 74 9.00 -6.23 -2.28
CA VAL A 74 8.20 -5.06 -1.92
C VAL A 74 9.10 -3.82 -1.86
N PRO A 75 8.99 -2.88 -2.80
CA PRO A 75 9.99 -1.81 -2.96
C PRO A 75 10.18 -0.94 -1.72
N THR A 76 9.11 -0.59 -1.03
CA THR A 76 9.17 0.22 0.20
C THR A 76 9.86 -0.54 1.34
N VAL A 77 9.53 -1.81 1.52
CA VAL A 77 10.15 -2.66 2.56
C VAL A 77 11.62 -2.88 2.26
N ALA A 78 11.96 -3.25 1.00
CA ALA A 78 13.34 -3.43 0.58
C ALA A 78 14.19 -2.16 0.79
N GLN A 79 13.64 -0.98 0.46
CA GLN A 79 14.35 0.28 0.64
C GLN A 79 14.47 0.68 2.11
N SER A 80 13.45 0.48 2.92
CA SER A 80 13.52 0.76 4.37
C SER A 80 14.59 -0.07 5.08
N MET A 81 14.74 -1.34 4.66
CA MET A 81 15.80 -2.21 5.16
C MET A 81 17.19 -1.76 4.69
N ARG A 82 17.35 -1.40 3.41
CA ARG A 82 18.62 -0.90 2.84
C ARG A 82 19.07 0.42 3.47
N LEU A 83 18.14 1.29 3.80
CA LEU A 83 18.40 2.58 4.45
C LEU A 83 18.57 2.46 5.97
N GLY A 84 18.38 1.27 6.55
CA GLY A 84 18.53 1.03 7.99
C GLY A 84 17.46 1.70 8.85
N VAL A 85 16.32 2.08 8.27
CA VAL A 85 15.20 2.71 9.01
C VAL A 85 14.17 1.69 9.48
N CYS A 86 14.15 0.52 8.87
CA CYS A 86 13.43 -0.64 9.37
C CYS A 86 14.31 -1.35 10.41
N PRO A 87 13.84 -1.54 11.65
CA PRO A 87 14.60 -2.28 12.66
C PRO A 87 14.96 -3.70 12.19
N PRO A 88 16.08 -4.28 12.67
CA PRO A 88 16.39 -5.69 12.49
C PRO A 88 15.23 -6.58 12.93
N TRP A 89 15.06 -7.73 12.29
CA TRP A 89 13.93 -8.61 12.60
C TRP A 89 13.96 -9.11 14.04
N GLU A 90 15.14 -9.41 14.54
CA GLU A 90 15.42 -9.89 15.90
C GLU A 90 15.07 -8.87 17.00
N ASP A 91 14.99 -7.59 16.65
CA ASP A 91 14.63 -6.51 17.58
C ASP A 91 13.11 -6.26 17.63
N LEU A 92 12.33 -6.88 16.73
CA LEU A 92 10.89 -6.74 16.72
C LEU A 92 10.24 -7.62 17.78
N THR A 93 9.30 -7.04 18.51
CA THR A 93 8.50 -7.75 19.51
C THR A 93 7.03 -7.76 19.12
N PHE A 94 6.37 -8.89 19.34
CA PHE A 94 4.98 -9.11 19.00
C PHE A 94 4.20 -9.49 20.27
N PRO A 95 3.68 -8.51 21.01
CA PRO A 95 3.09 -8.76 22.33
C PRO A 95 1.74 -9.49 22.29
N LEU A 96 1.06 -9.51 21.14
CA LEU A 96 -0.24 -10.17 20.97
C LEU A 96 -0.10 -11.48 20.19
N MET A 97 0.14 -11.38 18.89
CA MET A 97 0.29 -12.52 17.99
C MET A 97 1.50 -12.31 17.09
N SER A 98 2.26 -13.36 16.84
CA SER A 98 3.40 -13.29 15.92
C SER A 98 2.93 -13.31 14.46
N PRO A 99 3.72 -12.79 13.53
CA PRO A 99 3.43 -12.89 12.09
C PRO A 99 3.33 -14.33 11.58
N GLU A 100 4.03 -15.25 12.22
CA GLU A 100 3.98 -16.68 11.91
C GLU A 100 2.62 -17.30 12.24
N GLU A 101 2.00 -16.90 13.36
CA GLU A 101 0.67 -17.36 13.77
C GLU A 101 -0.45 -16.80 12.85
N LEU A 102 -0.21 -15.61 12.28
CA LEU A 102 -1.14 -14.93 11.37
C LEU A 102 -0.87 -15.25 9.90
N ARG A 103 0.10 -16.12 9.60
CA ARG A 103 0.57 -16.36 8.25
C ARG A 103 -0.55 -16.77 7.30
N VAL A 104 -0.61 -16.05 6.20
CA VAL A 104 -1.48 -16.37 5.07
C VAL A 104 -0.67 -17.20 4.06
N GLU A 105 -1.18 -18.35 3.72
CA GLU A 105 -0.62 -19.15 2.64
C GLU A 105 -1.21 -18.74 1.29
N ASP A 106 -0.43 -18.96 0.22
CA ASP A 106 -0.85 -18.75 -1.17
C ASP A 106 -1.33 -17.32 -1.51
N TRP A 107 -0.79 -16.28 -0.82
CA TRP A 107 -1.07 -14.90 -1.19
C TRP A 107 -0.61 -14.61 -2.61
N LYS A 108 -1.52 -14.11 -3.44
CA LYS A 108 -1.24 -13.82 -4.84
C LYS A 108 -0.66 -12.42 -5.01
N LEU A 109 0.56 -12.35 -5.50
CA LEU A 109 1.16 -11.09 -5.95
C LEU A 109 0.61 -10.69 -7.32
N PRO A 110 0.68 -9.40 -7.70
CA PRO A 110 0.32 -8.97 -9.03
C PRO A 110 1.24 -9.62 -10.08
N GLU A 111 0.65 -10.08 -11.20
CA GLU A 111 1.40 -10.69 -12.30
C GLU A 111 2.40 -9.71 -12.94
N ALA A 112 2.05 -8.42 -12.97
CA ALA A 112 2.90 -7.36 -13.44
C ALA A 112 2.65 -6.08 -12.65
N LEU A 113 3.73 -5.44 -12.20
CA LEU A 113 3.66 -4.10 -11.62
C LEU A 113 3.31 -3.10 -12.73
N GLN A 114 2.16 -2.46 -12.62
CA GLN A 114 1.80 -1.40 -13.55
C GLN A 114 2.65 -0.16 -13.24
N PRO A 115 3.38 0.38 -14.23
CA PRO A 115 4.14 1.60 -14.01
C PRO A 115 3.18 2.74 -13.65
N ILE A 116 3.54 3.51 -12.65
CA ILE A 116 2.81 4.72 -12.27
C ILE A 116 3.11 5.77 -13.34
N ASP A 117 2.25 5.85 -14.34
CA ASP A 117 2.34 6.86 -15.40
C ASP A 117 1.44 8.04 -15.07
N PHE A 118 2.07 9.16 -14.71
CA PHE A 118 1.41 10.48 -14.55
C PHE A 118 1.39 11.26 -15.86
N GLY A 119 1.28 10.57 -16.99
CA GLY A 119 1.22 11.23 -18.30
C GLY A 119 0.14 12.31 -18.36
N MET A 120 0.47 13.49 -18.93
CA MET A 120 -0.45 14.62 -19.09
C MET A 120 -1.83 14.22 -19.66
N PRO A 121 -1.95 13.28 -20.62
CA PRO A 121 -3.26 12.84 -21.11
C PRO A 121 -4.13 12.19 -20.02
N ARG A 122 -3.52 11.49 -19.06
CA ARG A 122 -4.24 10.81 -17.97
C ARG A 122 -4.73 11.81 -16.92
N VAL A 123 -3.92 12.82 -16.58
CA VAL A 123 -4.28 13.90 -15.67
C VAL A 123 -5.43 14.73 -16.26
N VAL A 124 -5.33 15.11 -17.54
CA VAL A 124 -6.38 15.85 -18.26
C VAL A 124 -7.68 15.05 -18.29
N ARG A 125 -7.63 13.76 -18.66
CA ARG A 125 -8.81 12.89 -18.69
C ARG A 125 -9.44 12.72 -17.30
N SER A 126 -8.63 12.57 -16.25
CA SER A 126 -9.10 12.47 -14.85
C SER A 126 -9.80 13.77 -14.42
N THR A 127 -9.20 14.92 -14.72
CA THR A 127 -9.78 16.24 -14.41
C THR A 127 -11.12 16.46 -15.13
N PHE A 128 -11.20 16.12 -16.41
CA PHE A 128 -12.45 16.19 -17.15
C PHE A 128 -13.53 15.25 -16.60
N ASN A 129 -13.14 14.04 -16.22
CA ASN A 129 -14.07 13.07 -15.62
C ASN A 129 -14.57 13.55 -14.24
N HIS A 130 -13.72 14.17 -13.43
CA HIS A 130 -14.11 14.78 -12.17
C HIS A 130 -15.07 15.96 -12.35
N LEU A 131 -14.80 16.83 -13.31
CA LEU A 131 -15.69 17.95 -13.67
C LEU A 131 -17.03 17.45 -14.18
N TYR A 132 -17.03 16.44 -15.06
CA TYR A 132 -18.24 15.80 -15.56
C TYR A 132 -19.10 15.19 -14.45
N ILE A 133 -18.49 14.45 -13.52
CA ILE A 133 -19.20 13.84 -12.38
C ILE A 133 -19.80 14.95 -11.50
N ARG A 134 -19.01 15.95 -11.14
CA ARG A 134 -19.40 17.00 -10.19
C ARG A 134 -20.45 17.96 -10.75
N PHE A 135 -20.37 18.32 -12.02
CA PHE A 135 -21.24 19.35 -12.60
C PHE A 135 -22.42 18.79 -13.42
N ILE A 136 -22.37 17.53 -13.83
CA ILE A 136 -23.40 16.92 -14.67
C ILE A 136 -24.06 15.74 -13.97
N LYS A 137 -23.29 14.76 -13.51
CA LYS A 137 -23.84 13.51 -13.00
C LYS A 137 -24.48 13.66 -11.62
N GLU A 138 -23.82 14.35 -10.69
CA GLU A 138 -24.34 14.58 -9.32
C GLU A 138 -25.60 15.44 -9.30
N PRO A 139 -25.70 16.59 -10.03
CA PRO A 139 -26.94 17.35 -10.09
C PRO A 139 -28.10 16.58 -10.69
N ILE A 140 -27.87 15.79 -11.75
CA ILE A 140 -28.90 14.97 -12.40
C ILE A 140 -29.39 13.87 -11.44
N ALA A 141 -28.49 13.20 -10.71
CA ALA A 141 -28.87 12.19 -9.73
C ALA A 141 -29.66 12.79 -8.56
N ALA A 142 -29.34 14.01 -8.13
CA ALA A 142 -30.09 14.73 -7.10
C ALA A 142 -31.49 15.14 -7.54
N TYR A 143 -31.72 15.37 -8.84
CA TYR A 143 -33.04 15.69 -9.39
C TYR A 143 -33.92 14.47 -9.68
N SER A 144 -33.34 13.30 -9.97
CA SER A 144 -34.09 12.08 -10.30
C SER A 144 -34.51 11.26 -9.08
N GLY A 145 -34.11 11.66 -7.88
CA GLY A 145 -34.45 11.02 -6.60
C GLY A 145 -35.59 11.69 -5.81
N ARG A 146 -36.40 12.58 -6.47
CA ARG A 146 -37.62 13.14 -5.90
C ARG A 146 -38.85 12.64 -6.59
#